data_a51cf31e7eb5dc719ae6fcaad7697a7a
#
_entry.id   a51cf31e7eb5dc719ae6fcaad7697a7a
#
_cell.length_a   1.000
_cell.length_b   1.000
_cell.length_c   1.000
_cell.angle_alpha   90.00
_cell.angle_beta   90.00
_cell.angle_gamma   90.00
#
_symmetry.space_group_name_H-M   'P 1'
#
loop_
_entity.id
_entity.type
_entity.pdbx_description
1 polymer ?
#
loop_
_entity_poly.entity_id
_entity_poly.type
_entity_poly.pdbx_seq_one_letter_code
_entity_poly.pdbx_strand_id
1 'polypeptide(L)'
;MLKDNFNISNIPAVLWGDRSEKVFIAVHGNMSNKEDTVIQKLAEEANQKGYQVLSFDLPEHGERTNDNTPCKVQVCVSELSIIMNYAKEHWKQVSVFACSIGAYFSLLAYQNDVIEKALFLSPVVNMERIIENMMKWFNVTPELLQKEMTIETPIGQKLYWDYLCYVKEHPINTWNIDTYIMYGA
;
A
#
# COMPACT_ATOMS: atom_id res chain seq x y z
N MET A 1 1.00 12.97 -21.31
CA MET A 1 0.05 12.33 -20.36
C MET A 1 -0.46 13.38 -19.38
N LEU A 2 -1.77 13.47 -19.20
CA LEU A 2 -2.36 14.36 -18.20
C LEU A 2 -1.97 13.92 -16.79
N LYS A 3 -1.84 14.89 -15.89
CA LYS A 3 -1.54 14.67 -14.47
C LYS A 3 -2.35 15.69 -13.65
N ASP A 4 -3.16 15.22 -12.74
CA ASP A 4 -3.99 16.04 -11.87
C ASP A 4 -3.74 15.69 -10.40
N ASN A 5 -3.45 16.71 -9.58
CA ASN A 5 -3.18 16.57 -8.15
C ASN A 5 -4.42 17.00 -7.36
N PHE A 6 -4.86 16.17 -6.43
CA PHE A 6 -6.03 16.43 -5.60
C PHE A 6 -5.99 15.62 -4.30
N ASN A 7 -7.03 15.75 -3.48
CA ASN A 7 -7.14 14.96 -2.24
C ASN A 7 -8.39 14.10 -2.27
N ILE A 8 -8.27 12.88 -1.77
CA ILE A 8 -9.39 12.00 -1.47
C ILE A 8 -9.50 11.88 0.05
N SER A 9 -10.52 12.50 0.66
CA SER A 9 -10.71 12.51 2.13
C SER A 9 -9.42 12.89 2.89
N ASN A 10 -8.72 13.94 2.45
CA ASN A 10 -7.43 14.41 2.96
C ASN A 10 -6.21 13.52 2.64
N ILE A 11 -6.35 12.49 1.82
CA ILE A 11 -5.23 11.70 1.32
C ILE A 11 -4.73 12.33 0.02
N PRO A 12 -3.48 12.84 -0.04
CA PRO A 12 -2.91 13.40 -1.26
C PRO A 12 -2.82 12.35 -2.36
N ALA A 13 -3.36 12.65 -3.52
CA ALA A 13 -3.49 11.74 -4.64
C ALA A 13 -3.11 12.40 -5.97
N VAL A 14 -2.75 11.58 -6.93
CA VAL A 14 -2.49 11.97 -8.33
C VAL A 14 -3.27 11.06 -9.25
N LEU A 15 -4.00 11.66 -10.18
CA LEU A 15 -4.60 10.96 -11.30
C LEU A 15 -3.76 11.18 -12.56
N TRP A 16 -3.31 10.08 -13.15
CA TRP A 16 -2.48 10.07 -14.36
C TRP A 16 -3.28 9.56 -15.55
N GLY A 17 -3.05 10.15 -16.71
CA GLY A 17 -3.56 9.66 -17.99
C GLY A 17 -4.86 10.34 -18.44
N ASP A 18 -5.21 10.08 -19.69
CA ASP A 18 -6.40 10.62 -20.31
C ASP A 18 -7.66 9.92 -19.78
N ARG A 19 -8.80 10.58 -19.89
CA ARG A 19 -10.08 10.05 -19.37
C ARG A 19 -10.36 8.63 -19.86
N SER A 20 -10.64 7.72 -18.92
CA SER A 20 -10.91 6.31 -19.17
C SER A 20 -12.01 5.80 -18.22
N GLU A 21 -12.62 4.67 -18.59
CA GLU A 21 -13.50 3.89 -17.70
C GLU A 21 -12.73 2.86 -16.87
N LYS A 22 -11.39 2.78 -17.05
CA LYS A 22 -10.52 1.80 -16.42
C LYS A 22 -9.43 2.51 -15.62
N VAL A 23 -9.16 2.02 -14.40
CA VAL A 23 -8.12 2.59 -13.55
C VAL A 23 -7.26 1.50 -12.92
N PHE A 24 -5.98 1.80 -12.74
CA PHE A 24 -5.13 1.14 -11.76
C PHE A 24 -5.05 1.99 -10.51
N ILE A 25 -5.42 1.44 -9.36
CA ILE A 25 -5.02 1.97 -8.05
C ILE A 25 -3.55 1.58 -7.86
N ALA A 26 -2.66 2.55 -7.69
CA ALA A 26 -1.24 2.32 -7.51
C ALA A 26 -0.82 2.62 -6.07
N VAL A 27 -0.37 1.58 -5.35
CA VAL A 27 0.06 1.66 -3.96
C VAL A 27 1.57 1.52 -3.90
N HIS A 28 2.26 2.58 -3.46
CA HIS A 28 3.71 2.59 -3.37
C HIS A 28 4.24 1.75 -2.19
N GLY A 29 5.55 1.51 -2.15
CA GLY A 29 6.23 0.82 -1.06
C GLY A 29 6.77 1.74 0.03
N ASN A 30 7.50 1.17 0.98
CA ASN A 30 8.20 1.93 2.01
C ASN A 30 9.26 2.85 1.39
N MET A 31 9.49 4.02 1.98
CA MET A 31 10.44 5.04 1.53
C MET A 31 10.16 5.56 0.10
N SER A 32 8.92 5.50 -0.35
CA SER A 32 8.45 5.92 -1.68
C SER A 32 7.31 6.94 -1.55
N ASN A 33 6.65 7.29 -2.65
CA ASN A 33 5.53 8.22 -2.67
C ASN A 33 4.67 7.99 -3.92
N LYS A 34 3.54 8.73 -4.02
CA LYS A 34 2.58 8.65 -5.13
C LYS A 34 3.17 9.00 -6.51
N GLU A 35 4.33 9.64 -6.54
CA GLU A 35 5.00 10.08 -7.78
C GLU A 35 6.33 9.37 -8.03
N ASP A 36 6.57 8.24 -7.37
CA ASP A 36 7.77 7.43 -7.58
C ASP A 36 7.93 7.03 -9.05
N THR A 37 9.18 6.92 -9.48
CA THR A 37 9.54 6.55 -10.87
C THR A 37 8.83 5.29 -11.37
N VAL A 38 8.63 4.31 -10.48
CA VAL A 38 7.92 3.07 -10.83
C VAL A 38 6.44 3.35 -11.14
N ILE A 39 5.81 4.22 -10.37
CA ILE A 39 4.41 4.64 -10.61
C ILE A 39 4.31 5.48 -11.89
N GLN A 40 5.27 6.38 -12.14
CA GLN A 40 5.29 7.15 -13.38
C GLN A 40 5.40 6.24 -14.61
N LYS A 41 6.29 5.23 -14.58
CA LYS A 41 6.41 4.25 -15.66
C LYS A 41 5.15 3.41 -15.84
N LEU A 42 4.53 2.98 -14.74
CA LEU A 42 3.23 2.32 -14.81
C LEU A 42 2.20 3.21 -15.50
N ALA A 43 2.14 4.49 -15.13
CA ALA A 43 1.17 5.44 -15.68
C ALA A 43 1.37 5.65 -17.19
N GLU A 44 2.64 5.76 -17.65
CA GLU A 44 2.97 5.87 -19.07
C GLU A 44 2.48 4.65 -19.87
N GLU A 45 2.78 3.44 -19.38
CA GLU A 45 2.39 2.19 -20.06
C GLU A 45 0.89 1.90 -19.97
N ALA A 46 0.27 2.19 -18.83
CA ALA A 46 -1.16 1.99 -18.60
C ALA A 46 -2.00 2.94 -19.47
N ASN A 47 -1.57 4.21 -19.61
CA ASN A 47 -2.26 5.19 -20.44
C ASN A 47 -2.29 4.77 -21.92
N GLN A 48 -1.20 4.22 -22.45
CA GLN A 48 -1.16 3.68 -23.81
C GLN A 48 -2.14 2.52 -24.03
N LYS A 49 -2.54 1.83 -22.95
CA LYS A 49 -3.51 0.72 -22.97
C LYS A 49 -4.92 1.15 -22.57
N GLY A 50 -5.14 2.45 -22.47
CA GLY A 50 -6.45 3.02 -22.16
C GLY A 50 -6.85 2.90 -20.69
N TYR A 51 -5.88 2.89 -19.76
CA TYR A 51 -6.11 2.99 -18.31
C TYR A 51 -5.66 4.35 -17.79
N GLN A 52 -6.37 4.86 -16.80
CA GLN A 52 -5.82 5.86 -15.87
C GLN A 52 -5.06 5.16 -14.73
N VAL A 53 -4.21 5.91 -14.04
CA VAL A 53 -3.59 5.46 -12.80
C VAL A 53 -3.91 6.44 -11.69
N LEU A 54 -4.44 5.95 -10.59
CA LEU A 54 -4.70 6.68 -9.37
C LEU A 54 -3.66 6.27 -8.34
N SER A 55 -2.75 7.17 -8.01
CA SER A 55 -1.74 6.96 -6.96
C SER A 55 -1.96 7.93 -5.80
N PHE A 56 -1.54 7.56 -4.59
CA PHE A 56 -1.72 8.37 -3.38
C PHE A 56 -0.59 8.12 -2.39
N ASP A 57 -0.40 9.06 -1.46
CA ASP A 57 0.61 8.92 -0.42
C ASP A 57 0.07 8.13 0.78
N LEU A 58 0.78 7.07 1.16
CA LEU A 58 0.56 6.37 2.43
C LEU A 58 0.93 7.28 3.62
N PRO A 59 0.41 7.01 4.83
CA PRO A 59 0.84 7.72 6.04
C PRO A 59 2.36 7.75 6.19
N GLU A 60 2.91 8.85 6.70
CA GLU A 60 4.36 9.09 6.87
C GLU A 60 5.18 9.11 5.56
N HIS A 61 4.54 9.15 4.39
CA HIS A 61 5.23 9.17 3.09
C HIS A 61 4.81 10.38 2.23
N GLY A 62 5.66 10.74 1.28
CA GLY A 62 5.39 11.81 0.33
C GLY A 62 5.03 13.15 1.01
N GLU A 63 3.89 13.73 0.66
CA GLU A 63 3.40 14.99 1.28
C GLU A 63 2.98 14.79 2.75
N ARG A 64 2.83 13.53 3.20
CA ARG A 64 2.41 13.17 4.56
C ARG A 64 3.58 12.81 5.49
N THR A 65 4.82 13.06 5.09
CA THR A 65 6.03 12.74 5.89
C THR A 65 6.00 13.34 7.30
N ASN A 66 5.34 14.48 7.47
CA ASN A 66 5.21 15.16 8.75
C ASN A 66 3.83 15.01 9.41
N ASP A 67 2.99 14.12 8.89
CA ASP A 67 1.70 13.84 9.49
C ASP A 67 1.87 13.11 10.84
N ASN A 68 0.94 13.35 11.75
CA ASN A 68 0.87 12.61 13.01
C ASN A 68 0.23 11.20 12.84
N THR A 69 -0.17 10.84 11.62
CA THR A 69 -0.81 9.56 11.33
C THR A 69 0.27 8.52 11.04
N PRO A 70 0.47 7.49 11.89
CA PRO A 70 1.52 6.51 11.70
C PRO A 70 1.18 5.55 10.57
N CYS A 71 2.20 5.12 9.82
CA CYS A 71 2.08 4.10 8.78
C CYS A 71 1.93 2.70 9.39
N LYS A 72 0.76 2.45 9.99
CA LYS A 72 0.38 1.15 10.55
C LYS A 72 -0.61 0.44 9.65
N VAL A 73 -0.60 -0.89 9.67
CA VAL A 73 -1.44 -1.71 8.78
C VAL A 73 -2.92 -1.36 8.90
N GLN A 74 -3.45 -1.22 10.11
CA GLN A 74 -4.87 -0.91 10.34
C GLN A 74 -5.27 0.46 9.77
N VAL A 75 -4.37 1.43 9.83
CA VAL A 75 -4.58 2.76 9.24
C VAL A 75 -4.54 2.66 7.72
N CYS A 76 -3.50 2.02 7.17
CA CYS A 76 -3.34 1.86 5.73
C CYS A 76 -4.52 1.09 5.11
N VAL A 77 -4.97 0.00 5.73
CA VAL A 77 -6.13 -0.78 5.26
C VAL A 77 -7.41 0.07 5.24
N SER A 78 -7.63 0.88 6.27
CA SER A 78 -8.77 1.81 6.32
C SER A 78 -8.71 2.85 5.21
N GLU A 79 -7.55 3.47 4.99
CA GLU A 79 -7.38 4.46 3.92
C GLU A 79 -7.47 3.85 2.52
N LEU A 80 -6.91 2.65 2.32
CA LEU A 80 -7.07 1.92 1.06
C LEU A 80 -8.56 1.64 0.74
N SER A 81 -9.37 1.36 1.76
CA SER A 81 -10.82 1.19 1.58
C SER A 81 -11.49 2.49 1.11
N ILE A 82 -11.06 3.66 1.60
CA ILE A 82 -11.53 4.97 1.13
C ILE A 82 -11.16 5.16 -0.35
N ILE A 83 -9.92 4.86 -0.73
CA ILE A 83 -9.43 4.94 -2.11
C ILE A 83 -10.22 3.99 -3.04
N MET A 84 -10.50 2.76 -2.60
CA MET A 84 -11.28 1.81 -3.38
C MET A 84 -12.73 2.30 -3.59
N ASN A 85 -13.36 2.83 -2.56
CA ASN A 85 -14.72 3.39 -2.69
C ASN A 85 -14.73 4.55 -3.69
N TYR A 86 -13.78 5.47 -3.59
CA TYR A 86 -13.62 6.54 -4.56
C TYR A 86 -13.43 5.99 -5.99
N ALA A 87 -12.58 4.96 -6.14
CA ALA A 87 -12.34 4.36 -7.45
C ALA A 87 -13.61 3.72 -8.04
N LYS A 88 -14.40 3.01 -7.25
CA LYS A 88 -15.67 2.40 -7.67
C LYS A 88 -16.74 3.41 -8.10
N GLU A 89 -16.72 4.60 -7.53
CA GLU A 89 -17.65 5.69 -7.91
C GLU A 89 -17.27 6.34 -9.24
N HIS A 90 -16.01 6.30 -9.65
CA HIS A 90 -15.50 7.04 -10.80
C HIS A 90 -15.13 6.16 -12.00
N TRP A 91 -14.87 4.87 -11.81
CA TRP A 91 -14.47 3.95 -12.87
C TRP A 91 -15.27 2.65 -12.86
N LYS A 92 -15.50 2.10 -14.06
CA LYS A 92 -16.21 0.82 -14.23
C LYS A 92 -15.32 -0.40 -13.96
N GLN A 93 -14.02 -0.26 -14.22
CA GLN A 93 -13.04 -1.35 -14.08
C GLN A 93 -11.87 -0.87 -13.22
N VAL A 94 -11.66 -1.55 -12.11
CA VAL A 94 -10.57 -1.26 -11.17
C VAL A 94 -9.58 -2.41 -11.19
N SER A 95 -8.31 -2.07 -11.36
CA SER A 95 -7.17 -2.97 -11.21
C SER A 95 -6.24 -2.41 -10.14
N VAL A 96 -5.35 -3.22 -9.60
CA VAL A 96 -4.42 -2.80 -8.55
C VAL A 96 -2.98 -3.01 -9.00
N PHE A 97 -2.13 -2.02 -8.76
CA PHE A 97 -0.69 -2.14 -8.80
C PHE A 97 -0.16 -1.83 -7.41
N ALA A 98 0.75 -2.65 -6.89
CA ALA A 98 1.32 -2.37 -5.59
C ALA A 98 2.77 -2.86 -5.46
N CYS A 99 3.57 -2.09 -4.70
CA CYS A 99 4.97 -2.37 -4.45
C CYS A 99 5.20 -2.76 -2.98
N SER A 100 6.00 -3.80 -2.76
CA SER A 100 6.55 -4.18 -1.45
C SER A 100 5.46 -4.21 -0.35
N ILE A 101 5.55 -3.36 0.68
CA ILE A 101 4.57 -3.25 1.77
C ILE A 101 3.19 -2.79 1.29
N GLY A 102 3.14 -1.98 0.22
CA GLY A 102 1.88 -1.56 -0.39
C GLY A 102 1.06 -2.76 -0.92
N ALA A 103 1.74 -3.82 -1.39
CA ALA A 103 1.06 -5.05 -1.78
C ALA A 103 0.45 -5.77 -0.56
N TYR A 104 1.15 -5.78 0.58
CA TYR A 104 0.61 -6.34 1.82
C TYR A 104 -0.67 -5.63 2.27
N PHE A 105 -0.67 -4.31 2.26
CA PHE A 105 -1.87 -3.52 2.60
C PHE A 105 -3.00 -3.77 1.61
N SER A 106 -2.69 -3.88 0.31
CA SER A 106 -3.67 -4.18 -0.74
C SER A 106 -4.28 -5.57 -0.58
N LEU A 107 -3.48 -6.58 -0.25
CA LEU A 107 -3.95 -7.95 0.01
C LEU A 107 -4.94 -8.01 1.16
N LEU A 108 -4.75 -7.21 2.21
CA LEU A 108 -5.68 -7.13 3.34
C LEU A 108 -6.92 -6.29 3.02
N ALA A 109 -6.72 -5.11 2.43
CA ALA A 109 -7.82 -4.17 2.20
C ALA A 109 -8.79 -4.65 1.13
N TYR A 110 -8.30 -5.32 0.09
CA TYR A 110 -9.03 -5.56 -1.15
C TYR A 110 -9.44 -7.02 -1.38
N GLN A 111 -9.21 -7.91 -0.43
CA GLN A 111 -9.47 -9.36 -0.60
C GLN A 111 -10.93 -9.70 -0.98
N ASN A 112 -11.88 -8.84 -0.64
CA ASN A 112 -13.30 -9.02 -0.91
C ASN A 112 -13.84 -8.05 -2.00
N ASP A 113 -12.96 -7.29 -2.64
CA ASP A 113 -13.35 -6.33 -3.66
C ASP A 113 -13.39 -6.96 -5.05
N VAL A 114 -14.21 -6.40 -5.92
CA VAL A 114 -14.23 -6.78 -7.35
C VAL A 114 -13.12 -6.03 -8.06
N ILE A 115 -12.02 -6.73 -8.31
CA ILE A 115 -10.83 -6.22 -8.99
C ILE A 115 -10.57 -7.08 -10.23
N GLU A 116 -10.30 -6.44 -11.35
CA GLU A 116 -10.10 -7.14 -12.63
C GLU A 116 -8.78 -7.93 -12.64
N LYS A 117 -7.71 -7.31 -12.13
CA LYS A 117 -6.38 -7.92 -11.99
C LYS A 117 -5.51 -7.15 -11.02
N ALA A 118 -4.48 -7.81 -10.51
CA ALA A 118 -3.44 -7.21 -9.70
C ALA A 118 -2.05 -7.40 -10.34
N LEU A 119 -1.19 -6.40 -10.16
CA LEU A 119 0.23 -6.43 -10.53
C LEU A 119 1.03 -6.08 -9.29
N PHE A 120 1.82 -7.01 -8.78
CA PHE A 120 2.63 -6.81 -7.58
C PHE A 120 4.12 -6.82 -7.89
N LEU A 121 4.81 -5.79 -7.47
CA LEU A 121 6.26 -5.66 -7.60
C LEU A 121 6.93 -5.96 -6.25
N SER A 122 7.70 -7.05 -6.19
CA SER A 122 8.40 -7.52 -4.98
C SER A 122 7.51 -7.49 -3.72
N PRO A 123 6.33 -8.14 -3.75
CA PRO A 123 5.32 -7.99 -2.70
C PRO A 123 5.79 -8.54 -1.37
N VAL A 124 5.47 -7.85 -0.29
CA VAL A 124 5.43 -8.41 1.06
C VAL A 124 4.13 -9.21 1.19
N VAL A 125 4.22 -10.48 1.55
CA VAL A 125 3.06 -11.36 1.75
C VAL A 125 2.96 -11.92 3.18
N ASN A 126 4.03 -11.77 3.98
CA ASN A 126 4.08 -12.21 5.37
C ASN A 126 4.74 -11.14 6.24
N MET A 127 3.95 -10.21 6.72
CA MET A 127 4.41 -9.10 7.55
C MET A 127 4.77 -9.57 8.97
N GLU A 128 4.07 -10.56 9.51
CA GLU A 128 4.41 -11.14 10.83
C GLU A 128 5.86 -11.61 10.86
N ARG A 129 6.27 -12.37 9.84
CA ARG A 129 7.65 -12.85 9.73
C ARG A 129 8.67 -11.70 9.63
N ILE A 130 8.33 -10.61 8.94
CA ILE A 130 9.22 -9.43 8.84
C ILE A 130 9.37 -8.80 10.23
N ILE A 131 8.28 -8.57 10.95
CA ILE A 131 8.31 -7.99 12.29
C ILE A 131 9.09 -8.90 13.24
N GLU A 132 8.85 -10.22 13.23
CA GLU A 132 9.58 -11.18 14.08
C GLU A 132 11.08 -11.22 13.76
N ASN A 133 11.46 -11.12 12.49
CA ASN A 133 12.88 -11.03 12.11
C ASN A 133 13.50 -9.72 12.64
N MET A 134 12.82 -8.58 12.52
CA MET A 134 13.30 -7.32 13.07
C MET A 134 13.43 -7.40 14.60
N MET A 135 12.46 -7.99 15.28
CA MET A 135 12.53 -8.23 16.73
C MET A 135 13.78 -9.06 17.11
N LYS A 136 14.05 -10.13 16.34
CA LYS A 136 15.26 -10.97 16.54
C LYS A 136 16.56 -10.18 16.31
N TRP A 137 16.64 -9.41 15.22
CA TRP A 137 17.84 -8.63 14.89
C TRP A 137 18.18 -7.57 15.94
N PHE A 138 17.18 -7.01 16.59
CA PHE A 138 17.36 -5.96 17.60
C PHE A 138 17.16 -6.44 19.04
N ASN A 139 17.12 -7.77 19.28
CA ASN A 139 16.93 -8.36 20.60
C ASN A 139 15.66 -7.84 21.33
N VAL A 140 14.59 -7.62 20.60
CA VAL A 140 13.30 -7.24 21.16
C VAL A 140 12.47 -8.50 21.38
N THR A 141 12.04 -8.73 22.64
CA THR A 141 11.11 -9.83 22.94
C THR A 141 9.65 -9.37 22.83
N PRO A 142 8.68 -10.29 22.63
CA PRO A 142 7.26 -9.94 22.64
C PRO A 142 6.83 -9.21 23.93
N GLU A 143 7.34 -9.67 25.09
CA GLU A 143 7.01 -9.07 26.39
C GLU A 143 7.55 -7.65 26.50
N LEU A 144 8.76 -7.41 25.99
CA LEU A 144 9.35 -6.07 25.94
C LEU A 144 8.54 -5.16 25.02
N LEU A 145 8.20 -5.62 23.81
CA LEU A 145 7.39 -4.83 22.86
C LEU A 145 5.97 -4.54 23.42
N GLN A 146 5.38 -5.52 24.10
CA GLN A 146 4.09 -5.34 24.77
C GLN A 146 4.15 -4.30 25.89
N LYS A 147 5.21 -4.32 26.68
CA LYS A 147 5.41 -3.37 27.78
C LYS A 147 5.63 -1.94 27.30
N GLU A 148 6.49 -1.78 26.31
CA GLU A 148 6.89 -0.45 25.78
C GLU A 148 5.92 0.08 24.72
N MET A 149 5.03 -0.76 24.18
CA MET A 149 4.06 -0.49 23.10
C MET A 149 4.68 -0.04 21.78
N THR A 150 5.79 0.68 21.82
CA THR A 150 6.53 1.17 20.64
C THR A 150 8.03 1.14 20.94
N ILE A 151 8.80 0.55 20.04
CA ILE A 151 10.27 0.49 20.13
C ILE A 151 10.86 1.02 18.83
N GLU A 152 11.71 2.04 18.92
CA GLU A 152 12.50 2.52 17.79
C GLU A 152 13.70 1.60 17.55
N THR A 153 13.91 1.22 16.30
CA THR A 153 15.07 0.40 15.93
C THR A 153 16.21 1.27 15.43
N PRO A 154 17.48 0.79 15.52
CA PRO A 154 18.64 1.54 15.01
C PRO A 154 18.59 1.88 13.51
N ILE A 155 17.75 1.22 12.74
CA ILE A 155 17.56 1.48 11.31
C ILE A 155 16.44 2.51 11.03
N GLY A 156 15.92 3.17 12.07
CA GLY A 156 14.88 4.20 11.96
C GLY A 156 13.45 3.69 11.75
N GLN A 157 13.25 2.37 11.73
CA GLN A 157 11.90 1.79 11.71
C GLN A 157 11.40 1.55 13.14
N LYS A 158 10.09 1.71 13.33
CA LYS A 158 9.44 1.48 14.63
C LYS A 158 8.75 0.12 14.65
N LEU A 159 8.91 -0.60 15.75
CA LEU A 159 8.12 -1.76 16.09
C LEU A 159 6.95 -1.31 16.96
N TYR A 160 5.74 -1.72 16.59
CA TYR A 160 4.53 -1.42 17.34
C TYR A 160 3.87 -2.71 17.81
N TRP A 161 3.47 -2.75 19.09
CA TRP A 161 2.76 -3.90 19.63
C TRP A 161 1.41 -4.13 18.95
N ASP A 162 0.60 -3.07 18.78
CA ASP A 162 -0.69 -3.16 18.13
C ASP A 162 -0.62 -3.56 16.66
N TYR A 163 0.48 -3.21 15.95
CA TYR A 163 0.73 -3.68 14.58
C TYR A 163 0.99 -5.19 14.56
N LEU A 164 1.84 -5.68 15.48
CA LEU A 164 2.12 -7.12 15.59
C LEU A 164 0.86 -7.92 15.93
N CYS A 165 0.03 -7.44 16.86
CA CYS A 165 -1.24 -8.06 17.18
C CYS A 165 -2.17 -8.10 15.96
N TYR A 166 -2.31 -6.99 15.27
CA TYR A 166 -3.17 -6.90 14.09
C TYR A 166 -2.78 -7.89 13.00
N VAL A 167 -1.49 -8.00 12.66
CA VAL A 167 -1.05 -8.94 11.60
C VAL A 167 -1.24 -10.41 11.99
N LYS A 168 -1.18 -10.74 13.28
CA LYS A 168 -1.47 -12.09 13.79
C LYS A 168 -2.95 -12.42 13.74
N GLU A 169 -3.82 -11.45 14.01
CA GLU A 169 -5.27 -11.61 13.99
C GLU A 169 -5.86 -11.59 12.59
N HIS A 170 -5.15 -10.99 11.61
CA HIS A 170 -5.62 -10.84 10.23
C HIS A 170 -4.64 -11.48 9.23
N PRO A 171 -4.47 -12.81 9.25
CA PRO A 171 -3.63 -13.49 8.27
C PRO A 171 -4.25 -13.40 6.86
N ILE A 172 -3.40 -13.29 5.84
CA ILE A 172 -3.83 -13.37 4.44
C ILE A 172 -4.08 -14.85 4.12
N ASN A 173 -5.34 -15.28 4.13
CA ASN A 173 -5.73 -16.67 3.89
C ASN A 173 -6.16 -16.94 2.46
N THR A 174 -6.74 -15.94 1.79
CA THR A 174 -7.30 -16.09 0.44
C THR A 174 -7.04 -14.84 -0.39
N TRP A 175 -6.72 -15.06 -1.66
CA TRP A 175 -6.64 -14.03 -2.66
C TRP A 175 -7.03 -14.64 -4.01
N ASN A 176 -8.21 -14.31 -4.51
CA ASN A 176 -8.82 -14.94 -5.69
C ASN A 176 -8.80 -14.04 -6.94
N ILE A 177 -7.92 -13.03 -6.95
CA ILE A 177 -7.78 -12.08 -8.05
C ILE A 177 -6.62 -12.52 -8.94
N ASP A 178 -6.82 -12.52 -10.25
CA ASP A 178 -5.76 -12.78 -11.22
C ASP A 178 -4.58 -11.84 -10.98
N THR A 179 -3.42 -12.40 -10.65
CA THR A 179 -2.28 -11.64 -10.16
C THR A 179 -1.00 -11.96 -10.91
N TYR A 180 -0.33 -10.92 -11.36
CA TYR A 180 1.02 -10.98 -11.91
C TYR A 180 2.01 -10.50 -10.85
N ILE A 181 3.02 -11.32 -10.56
CA ILE A 181 4.06 -10.99 -9.58
C ILE A 181 5.38 -10.79 -10.30
N MET A 182 6.02 -9.67 -10.03
CA MET A 182 7.34 -9.31 -10.57
C MET A 182 8.34 -9.21 -9.42
N TYR A 183 9.46 -9.90 -9.54
CA TYR A 183 10.61 -9.78 -8.65
C TYR A 183 11.82 -9.24 -9.43
N GLY A 184 12.67 -8.47 -8.75
CA GLY A 184 13.99 -8.16 -9.27
C GLY A 184 14.86 -9.42 -9.36
N ALA A 185 15.70 -9.52 -10.39
CA ALA A 185 16.70 -10.58 -10.54
C ALA A 185 17.91 -10.34 -9.62
#